data_1ac8261696c07cd5263c541f1f7dc9e5
#
_entry.id   1ac8261696c07cd5263c541f1f7dc9e5
#
_cell.length_a   1.000
_cell.length_b   1.000
_cell.length_c   1.000
_cell.angle_alpha   90.00
_cell.angle_beta   90.00
_cell.angle_gamma   90.00
#
_symmetry.space_group_name_H-M   'P 1'
#
loop_
_entity.id
_entity.type
_entity.pdbx_description
1 polymer ?
#
loop_
_entity_poly.entity_id
_entity_poly.type
_entity_poly.pdbx_seq_one_letter_code
_entity_poly.pdbx_strand_id
1 'polypeptide(L)'
;LVDSEHEMFYLAIENKSVKTSSTNNLYFSQHFSTSDGGHQVARISDFLDRSGRQGYLAVELKRGRGRSRKAYMVPWSLVRERYEEGETGIHIDELDDYPEIMRSSEDYSIAEICQSMEI
;
A
#
# COMPACT_ATOMS: atom_id res chain seq x y z
N LEU A 1 -5.55 -2.76 -8.50
CA LEU A 1 -4.10 -2.83 -8.66
C LEU A 1 -3.65 -2.00 -9.86
N VAL A 2 -2.73 -1.09 -9.64
CA VAL A 2 -2.14 -0.26 -10.71
C VAL A 2 -0.74 -0.79 -10.99
N ASP A 3 -0.39 -0.98 -12.26
CA ASP A 3 0.97 -1.39 -12.59
C ASP A 3 1.59 -0.46 -13.65
N SER A 4 2.91 -0.54 -13.81
CA SER A 4 3.67 0.25 -14.76
C SER A 4 4.48 -0.67 -15.66
N GLU A 5 4.47 -0.39 -16.96
CA GLU A 5 5.24 -1.13 -17.96
C GLU A 5 6.65 -0.57 -18.17
N HIS A 6 6.96 0.59 -17.58
CA HIS A 6 8.27 1.18 -17.70
C HIS A 6 9.29 0.40 -16.87
N GLU A 7 10.47 0.11 -17.43
CA GLU A 7 11.49 -0.70 -16.77
C GLU A 7 11.89 -0.20 -15.37
N MET A 8 12.10 1.11 -15.22
CA MET A 8 12.43 1.71 -13.92
C MET A 8 11.29 1.65 -12.93
N PHE A 9 10.07 1.53 -13.43
CA PHE A 9 8.85 1.56 -12.63
C PHE A 9 8.02 0.30 -12.83
N TYR A 10 8.70 -0.84 -12.96
CA TYR A 10 8.03 -2.13 -13.11
C TYR A 10 7.41 -2.54 -11.78
N LEU A 11 6.35 -1.82 -11.42
CA LEU A 11 5.70 -1.89 -10.12
C LEU A 11 4.26 -2.33 -10.26
N ALA A 12 3.76 -2.95 -9.20
CA ALA A 12 2.33 -3.16 -9.00
C ALA A 12 1.95 -2.47 -7.69
N ILE A 13 0.99 -1.57 -7.73
CA ILE A 13 0.61 -0.76 -6.59
C ILE A 13 -0.87 -0.96 -6.28
N GLU A 14 -1.18 -1.40 -5.06
CA GLU A 14 -2.54 -1.45 -4.55
C GLU A 14 -2.77 -0.23 -3.67
N ASN A 15 -3.92 0.43 -3.83
CA ASN A 15 -4.26 1.63 -3.07
C ASN A 15 -5.30 1.31 -2.00
N LYS A 16 -5.04 1.72 -0.78
CA LYS A 16 -5.97 1.59 0.34
C LYS A 16 -6.09 2.92 1.09
N SER A 17 -7.26 3.15 1.67
CA SER A 17 -7.52 4.35 2.49
C SER A 17 -7.94 3.94 3.89
N VAL A 18 -7.46 4.69 4.88
CA VAL A 18 -7.83 4.50 6.28
C VAL A 18 -8.39 5.80 6.82
N LYS A 19 -9.58 5.75 7.42
CA LYS A 19 -10.16 6.90 8.14
C LYS A 19 -9.62 6.88 9.56
N THR A 20 -8.75 7.81 9.90
CA THR A 20 -8.14 7.86 11.23
C THR A 20 -9.11 8.18 12.36
N SER A 21 -10.28 8.74 12.03
CA SER A 21 -11.36 8.95 13.00
C SER A 21 -12.06 7.66 13.39
N SER A 22 -11.95 6.61 12.58
CA SER A 22 -12.65 5.33 12.79
C SER A 22 -11.73 4.22 13.27
N THR A 23 -10.45 4.27 12.92
CA THR A 23 -9.51 3.18 13.24
C THR A 23 -8.06 3.65 13.23
N ASN A 24 -7.22 2.95 14.00
CA ASN A 24 -5.77 3.17 14.04
C ASN A 24 -5.01 2.11 13.26
N ASN A 25 -5.71 1.22 12.57
CA ASN A 25 -5.08 0.11 11.86
C ASN A 25 -5.65 -0.06 10.47
N LEU A 26 -4.80 -0.51 9.55
CA LEU A 26 -5.23 -1.06 8.28
C LEU A 26 -5.49 -2.55 8.53
N TYR A 27 -6.75 -2.93 8.65
CA TYR A 27 -7.12 -4.31 8.98
C TYR A 27 -7.25 -5.18 7.73
N PHE A 28 -6.68 -6.37 7.78
CA PHE A 28 -6.81 -7.34 6.67
C PHE A 28 -8.26 -7.78 6.44
N SER A 29 -9.07 -7.81 7.49
CA SER A 29 -10.48 -8.21 7.38
C SER A 29 -11.39 -7.10 6.85
N GLN A 30 -11.04 -5.84 7.07
CA GLN A 30 -11.90 -4.70 6.71
C GLN A 30 -11.47 -4.01 5.41
N HIS A 31 -10.18 -3.84 5.22
CA HIS A 31 -9.65 -3.02 4.13
C HIS A 31 -9.27 -3.83 2.89
N PHE A 32 -9.24 -5.15 3.01
CA PHE A 32 -8.95 -6.04 1.89
C PHE A 32 -10.13 -6.96 1.65
N SER A 33 -10.37 -7.26 0.39
CA SER A 33 -11.50 -8.10 0.01
C SER A 33 -11.18 -9.60 0.13
N THR A 34 -12.24 -10.38 0.30
CA THR A 34 -12.17 -11.85 0.21
C THR A 34 -13.17 -12.29 -0.85
N SER A 35 -12.78 -13.22 -1.69
CA SER A 35 -13.62 -13.76 -2.75
C SER A 35 -13.37 -15.25 -2.90
N ASP A 36 -14.04 -15.88 -3.88
CA ASP A 36 -13.86 -17.32 -4.18
C ASP A 36 -12.40 -17.65 -4.51
N GLY A 37 -11.64 -16.69 -5.02
CA GLY A 37 -10.20 -16.84 -5.28
C GLY A 37 -9.31 -16.64 -4.06
N GLY A 38 -9.89 -16.39 -2.89
CA GLY A 38 -9.18 -16.20 -1.63
C GLY A 38 -9.09 -14.73 -1.20
N HIS A 39 -8.31 -14.49 -0.17
CA HIS A 39 -8.09 -13.14 0.35
C HIS A 39 -7.27 -12.31 -0.63
N GLN A 40 -7.55 -11.01 -0.71
CA GLN A 40 -6.88 -10.10 -1.65
C GLN A 40 -5.35 -10.09 -1.48
N VAL A 41 -4.85 -10.14 -0.24
CA VAL A 41 -3.40 -10.20 0.02
C VAL A 41 -2.77 -11.43 -0.65
N ALA A 42 -3.42 -12.59 -0.52
CA ALA A 42 -2.93 -13.83 -1.14
C ALA A 42 -2.97 -13.75 -2.66
N ARG A 43 -4.05 -13.18 -3.22
CA ARG A 43 -4.20 -13.03 -4.67
C ARG A 43 -3.17 -12.09 -5.27
N ILE A 44 -2.90 -10.96 -4.61
CA ILE A 44 -1.88 -10.01 -5.06
C ILE A 44 -0.49 -10.61 -4.93
N SER A 45 -0.21 -11.32 -3.83
CA SER A 45 1.07 -11.98 -3.64
C SER A 45 1.36 -13.00 -4.73
N ASP A 46 0.35 -13.79 -5.11
CA ASP A 46 0.46 -14.75 -6.20
C ASP A 46 0.72 -14.06 -7.55
N PHE A 47 0.02 -12.96 -7.82
CA PHE A 47 0.26 -12.15 -9.02
C PHE A 47 1.69 -11.63 -9.08
N LEU A 48 2.22 -11.13 -7.96
CA LEU A 48 3.59 -10.62 -7.89
C LEU A 48 4.62 -11.72 -8.11
N ASP A 49 4.41 -12.90 -7.53
CA ASP A 49 5.29 -14.05 -7.72
C ASP A 49 5.34 -14.48 -9.18
N ARG A 50 4.20 -14.44 -9.87
CA ARG A 50 4.12 -14.85 -11.28
C ARG A 50 4.61 -13.80 -12.26
N SER A 51 4.40 -12.52 -11.95
CA SER A 51 4.75 -11.42 -12.86
C SER A 51 6.19 -10.92 -12.69
N GLY A 52 6.82 -11.20 -11.56
CA GLY A 52 8.15 -10.68 -11.24
C GLY A 52 8.18 -9.19 -10.93
N ARG A 53 7.00 -8.56 -10.75
CA ARG A 53 6.91 -7.14 -10.42
C ARG A 53 7.19 -6.92 -8.95
N GLN A 54 7.74 -5.73 -8.64
CA GLN A 54 7.83 -5.28 -7.26
C GLN A 54 6.47 -4.72 -6.83
N GLY A 55 6.01 -5.16 -5.67
CA GLY A 55 4.72 -4.77 -5.16
C GLY A 55 4.81 -3.75 -4.04
N TYR A 56 3.87 -2.83 -4.03
CA TYR A 56 3.74 -1.81 -2.98
C TYR A 56 2.29 -1.61 -2.63
N LEU A 57 2.06 -1.21 -1.38
CA LEU A 57 0.77 -0.77 -0.91
C LEU A 57 0.84 0.74 -0.67
N ALA A 58 0.04 1.50 -1.38
CA ALA A 58 -0.11 2.93 -1.14
C ALA A 58 -1.25 3.12 -0.14
N VAL A 59 -0.93 3.60 1.06
CA VAL A 59 -1.92 3.80 2.12
C VAL A 59 -2.17 5.28 2.30
N GLU A 60 -3.39 5.72 2.03
CA GLU A 60 -3.82 7.09 2.26
C GLU A 60 -4.52 7.21 3.61
N LEU A 61 -4.08 8.16 4.42
CA LEU A 61 -4.73 8.46 5.69
C LEU A 61 -5.69 9.63 5.52
N LYS A 62 -6.98 9.37 5.70
CA LYS A 62 -8.03 10.39 5.72
C LYS A 62 -8.17 10.88 7.14
N ARG A 63 -7.60 12.04 7.43
CA ARG A 63 -7.46 12.55 8.79
C ARG A 63 -8.59 13.48 9.24
N GLY A 64 -9.65 13.55 8.45
CA GLY A 64 -10.82 14.34 8.77
C GLY A 64 -10.85 15.71 8.08
N ARG A 65 -11.94 16.42 8.33
CA ARG A 65 -12.23 17.68 7.67
C ARG A 65 -11.21 18.76 8.06
N GLY A 66 -10.70 19.49 7.08
CA GLY A 66 -9.75 20.58 7.29
C GLY A 66 -8.31 20.13 7.46
N ARG A 67 -8.04 18.81 7.43
CA ARG A 67 -6.68 18.27 7.49
C ARG A 67 -6.28 17.71 6.14
N SER A 68 -5.05 17.98 5.72
CA SER A 68 -4.53 17.39 4.50
C SER A 68 -4.37 15.88 4.66
N ARG A 69 -4.59 15.16 3.56
CA ARG A 69 -4.38 13.72 3.53
C ARG A 69 -2.89 13.43 3.43
N LYS A 70 -2.48 12.33 4.05
CA LYS A 70 -1.12 11.80 3.90
C LYS A 70 -1.22 10.41 3.28
N ALA A 71 -0.24 10.07 2.47
CA ALA A 71 -0.14 8.75 1.89
C ALA A 71 1.28 8.22 2.01
N TYR A 72 1.41 6.92 2.17
CA TYR A 72 2.69 6.25 2.37
C TYR A 72 2.82 5.07 1.43
N MET A 73 4.06 4.78 1.01
CA MET A 73 4.36 3.65 0.15
C MET A 73 5.00 2.53 0.97
N VAL A 74 4.26 1.46 1.16
CA VAL A 74 4.68 0.32 1.97
C VAL A 74 5.08 -0.83 1.06
N PRO A 75 6.27 -1.43 1.24
CA PRO A 75 6.66 -2.60 0.46
C PRO A 75 5.66 -3.75 0.67
N TRP A 76 5.26 -4.40 -0.42
CA TRP A 76 4.32 -5.51 -0.33
C TRP A 76 4.85 -6.68 0.51
N SER A 77 6.17 -6.84 0.57
CA SER A 77 6.80 -7.87 1.41
C SER A 77 6.40 -7.75 2.88
N LEU A 78 6.25 -6.52 3.39
CA LEU A 78 5.78 -6.30 4.76
C LEU A 78 4.32 -6.73 4.93
N VAL A 79 3.47 -6.34 3.97
CA VAL A 79 2.04 -6.68 3.99
C VAL A 79 1.87 -8.21 3.98
N ARG A 80 2.58 -8.87 3.09
CA ARG A 80 2.56 -10.32 2.94
C ARG A 80 3.02 -11.03 4.20
N GLU A 81 4.15 -10.58 4.76
CA GLU A 81 4.72 -11.16 5.98
C GLU A 81 3.73 -11.07 7.15
N ARG A 82 3.15 -9.89 7.37
CA ARG A 82 2.19 -9.69 8.47
C ARG A 82 0.95 -10.54 8.30
N TYR A 83 0.46 -10.64 7.07
CA TYR A 83 -0.70 -11.48 6.76
C TYR A 83 -0.40 -12.96 7.00
N GLU A 84 0.74 -13.46 6.53
CA GLU A 84 1.13 -14.86 6.67
C GLU A 84 1.42 -15.25 8.13
N GLU A 85 1.86 -14.30 8.95
CA GLU A 85 2.08 -14.50 10.38
C GLU A 85 0.78 -14.50 11.19
N GLY A 86 -0.36 -14.26 10.55
CA GLY A 86 -1.66 -14.25 11.20
C GLY A 86 -1.97 -12.97 11.96
N GLU A 87 -1.25 -11.88 11.70
CA GLU A 87 -1.55 -10.60 12.31
C GLU A 87 -2.83 -9.99 11.73
N THR A 88 -3.51 -9.15 12.52
CA THR A 88 -4.79 -8.57 12.14
C THR A 88 -4.67 -7.43 11.13
N GLY A 89 -3.50 -6.81 11.06
CA GLY A 89 -3.28 -5.67 10.17
C GLY A 89 -1.98 -4.95 10.46
N ILE A 90 -1.92 -3.70 10.02
CA ILE A 90 -0.76 -2.83 10.18
C ILE A 90 -1.21 -1.56 10.89
N HIS A 91 -0.55 -1.21 12.01
CA HIS A 91 -0.85 0.01 12.74
C HIS A 91 -0.40 1.23 11.94
N ILE A 92 -1.21 2.30 11.94
CA ILE A 92 -0.90 3.51 11.15
C ILE A 92 0.39 4.19 11.58
N ASP A 93 0.81 4.06 12.83
CA ASP A 93 2.06 4.64 13.31
C ASP A 93 3.28 3.99 12.68
N GLU A 94 3.17 2.74 12.21
CA GLU A 94 4.25 2.06 11.50
C GLU A 94 4.52 2.67 10.13
N LEU A 95 3.55 3.39 9.56
CA LEU A 95 3.68 4.00 8.24
C LEU A 95 4.75 5.10 8.21
N ASP A 96 5.04 5.72 9.35
CA ASP A 96 6.06 6.76 9.44
C ASP A 96 7.48 6.24 9.12
N ASP A 97 7.67 4.92 9.19
CA ASP A 97 8.94 4.27 8.82
C ASP A 97 9.12 4.12 7.31
N TYR A 98 8.10 4.46 6.52
CA TYR A 98 8.09 4.28 5.07
C TYR A 98 7.98 5.61 4.33
N PRO A 99 8.38 5.65 3.05
CA PRO A 99 8.34 6.89 2.28
C PRO A 99 6.93 7.47 2.18
N GLU A 100 6.81 8.76 2.44
CA GLU A 100 5.57 9.48 2.22
C GLU A 100 5.46 9.83 0.74
N ILE A 101 4.26 9.66 0.18
CA ILE A 101 3.96 9.99 -1.20
C ILE A 101 3.68 11.49 -1.28
N MET A 102 4.51 12.22 -2.02
CA MET A 102 4.30 13.65 -2.23
C MET A 102 3.20 13.88 -3.24
N ARG A 103 2.23 14.69 -2.85
CA ARG A 103 1.13 15.04 -3.73
C ARG A 103 1.54 16.23 -4.59
N SER A 104 1.50 16.04 -5.92
CA SER A 104 1.75 17.09 -6.90
C SER A 104 0.44 17.42 -7.58
N SER A 105 -0.09 18.61 -7.34
CA SER A 105 -1.45 19.01 -7.77
C SER A 105 -2.49 18.07 -7.18
N GLU A 106 -3.10 17.20 -8.00
CA GLU A 106 -4.11 16.24 -7.54
C GLU A 106 -3.60 14.80 -7.55
N ASP A 107 -2.38 14.57 -8.04
CA ASP A 107 -1.80 13.23 -8.17
C ASP A 107 -0.51 13.08 -7.39
N TYR A 108 -0.20 11.83 -7.07
CA TYR A 108 1.04 11.47 -6.40
C TYR A 108 2.15 11.18 -7.40
N SER A 109 3.38 11.58 -7.10
CA SER A 109 4.53 11.36 -7.97
C SER A 109 5.17 10.00 -7.72
N ILE A 110 4.91 9.05 -8.61
CA ILE A 110 5.50 7.70 -8.53
C ILE A 110 6.99 7.73 -8.85
N ALA A 111 7.42 8.60 -9.77
CA ALA A 111 8.82 8.69 -10.17
C ALA A 111 9.72 9.10 -8.99
N GLU A 112 9.30 10.11 -8.22
CA GLU A 112 10.02 10.56 -7.05
C GLU A 112 10.08 9.50 -5.97
N ILE A 113 8.99 8.75 -5.78
CA ILE A 113 8.92 7.67 -4.82
C ILE A 113 9.89 6.56 -5.19
N CYS A 114 9.93 6.16 -6.45
CA CYS A 114 10.83 5.13 -6.93
C CYS A 114 12.30 5.52 -6.70
N GLN A 115 12.65 6.79 -6.93
CA GLN A 115 13.99 7.28 -6.66
C GLN A 115 14.33 7.23 -5.17
N SER A 116 13.39 7.57 -4.31
CA SER A 116 13.58 7.50 -2.85
C SER A 116 13.80 6.08 -2.37
N MET A 117 13.19 5.11 -3.02
CA MET A 117 13.20 3.71 -2.59
C MET A 117 14.34 2.89 -3.16
N GLU A 118 15.08 3.41 -4.12
CA GLU A 118 16.23 2.75 -4.74
C GLU A 118 17.53 2.90 -3.95
N ILE A 119 17.46 3.45 -2.79
CA ILE A 119 18.64 3.71 -1.97
C ILE A 119 19.19 2.43 -1.35
#